data_d4a53e8e915174afbc24256e944c5b9f
#
_entry.id   d4a53e8e915174afbc24256e944c5b9f
#
_cell.length_a   1.000
_cell.length_b   1.000
_cell.length_c   1.000
_cell.angle_alpha   90.00
_cell.angle_beta   90.00
_cell.angle_gamma   90.00
#
_symmetry.space_group_name_H-M   'P 1'
#
loop_
_entity.id
_entity.type
_entity.pdbx_description
1 polymer ?
#
loop_
_entity_poly.entity_id
_entity_poly.type
_entity_poly.pdbx_seq_one_letter_code
_entity_poly.pdbx_strand_id
1 'polypeptide(L)'
;MNNTIIIIPIRLKASRFPNKPFAKIGDLPMLHYIYKRVSDITDNLLLAICDQEVREYCEEMKLKFIMTDPNHISGTDRIGEAVRKLEEMNKFKFVINVQGDMPFISANHLQLLKEKLLQFQISTLACPFINIDEAKNISKVKVTIDQLNYASNFSRILDSNL
;
A
#
# COMPACT_ATOMS: atom_id res chain seq x y z
N MET A 1 1.87 17.69 -1.04
CA MET A 1 2.41 16.37 -1.51
C MET A 1 3.17 16.45 -2.85
N ASN A 2 3.64 17.61 -3.29
CA ASN A 2 4.12 17.84 -4.67
C ASN A 2 5.28 16.96 -5.15
N ASN A 3 6.13 16.44 -4.26
CA ASN A 3 7.27 15.59 -4.59
C ASN A 3 7.11 14.12 -4.16
N THR A 4 5.88 13.70 -3.88
CA THR A 4 5.54 12.35 -3.43
C THR A 4 4.49 11.75 -4.36
N ILE A 5 4.70 10.52 -4.82
CA ILE A 5 3.68 9.73 -5.51
C ILE A 5 3.18 8.61 -4.62
N ILE A 6 1.90 8.35 -4.67
CA ILE A 6 1.27 7.20 -4.01
C ILE A 6 1.01 6.13 -5.05
N ILE A 7 1.48 4.91 -4.82
CA ILE A 7 1.24 3.78 -5.71
C ILE A 7 0.53 2.69 -4.94
N ILE A 8 -0.59 2.22 -5.50
CA ILE A 8 -1.42 1.16 -4.92
C ILE A 8 -1.24 -0.10 -5.77
N PRO A 9 -0.56 -1.15 -5.28
CA PRO A 9 -0.43 -2.40 -6.00
C PRO A 9 -1.74 -3.20 -5.92
N ILE A 10 -2.25 -3.63 -7.07
CA ILE A 10 -3.48 -4.41 -7.20
C ILE A 10 -3.19 -5.71 -7.95
N ARG A 11 -3.74 -6.83 -7.47
CA ARG A 11 -3.78 -8.12 -8.16
C ARG A 11 -5.03 -8.90 -7.77
N LEU A 12 -5.59 -9.68 -8.70
CA LEU A 12 -6.77 -10.53 -8.42
C LEU A 12 -6.39 -11.83 -7.73
N LYS A 13 -5.22 -12.40 -8.05
CA LYS A 13 -4.73 -13.63 -7.41
C LYS A 13 -4.36 -13.37 -5.95
N ALA A 14 -5.24 -13.76 -5.05
CA ALA A 14 -4.98 -13.81 -3.62
C ALA A 14 -5.42 -15.18 -3.09
N SER A 15 -4.52 -15.91 -2.40
CA SER A 15 -4.79 -17.26 -1.92
C SER A 15 -5.93 -17.34 -0.89
N ARG A 16 -6.08 -16.31 -0.07
CA ARG A 16 -7.07 -16.25 1.02
C ARG A 16 -8.40 -15.62 0.61
N PHE A 17 -8.40 -14.74 -0.36
CA PHE A 17 -9.60 -14.05 -0.84
C PHE A 17 -9.42 -13.68 -2.33
N PRO A 18 -9.77 -14.60 -3.25
CA PRO A 18 -9.75 -14.33 -4.68
C PRO A 18 -10.63 -13.14 -5.04
N ASN A 19 -10.24 -12.38 -6.06
CA ASN A 19 -10.96 -11.19 -6.55
C ASN A 19 -11.20 -10.11 -5.47
N LYS A 20 -10.39 -10.11 -4.39
CA LYS A 20 -10.48 -9.14 -3.31
C LYS A 20 -10.61 -7.68 -3.79
N PRO A 21 -9.88 -7.20 -4.83
CA PRO A 21 -10.01 -5.83 -5.31
C PRO A 21 -11.42 -5.45 -5.76
N PHE A 22 -12.20 -6.42 -6.25
CA PHE A 22 -13.60 -6.21 -6.66
C PHE A 22 -14.64 -6.47 -5.55
N ALA A 23 -14.21 -6.91 -4.37
CA ALA A 23 -15.10 -7.01 -3.22
C ALA A 23 -15.67 -5.63 -2.88
N LYS A 24 -17.00 -5.54 -2.70
CA LYS A 24 -17.67 -4.26 -2.46
C LYS A 24 -17.47 -3.77 -1.03
N ILE A 25 -17.24 -2.48 -0.91
CA ILE A 25 -17.35 -1.69 0.33
C ILE A 25 -18.43 -0.63 0.04
N GLY A 26 -19.62 -0.82 0.60
CA GLY A 26 -20.81 -0.08 0.15
C GLY A 26 -21.10 -0.39 -1.33
N ASP A 27 -21.22 0.62 -2.15
CA ASP A 27 -21.55 0.48 -3.58
C ASP A 27 -20.32 0.35 -4.50
N LEU A 28 -19.13 0.55 -3.97
CA LEU A 28 -17.89 0.58 -4.76
C LEU A 28 -17.02 -0.67 -4.52
N PRO A 29 -16.35 -1.19 -5.56
CA PRO A 29 -15.26 -2.14 -5.39
C PRO A 29 -14.16 -1.58 -4.46
N MET A 30 -13.53 -2.43 -3.68
CA MET A 30 -12.47 -2.04 -2.73
C MET A 30 -11.36 -1.23 -3.40
N LEU A 31 -10.92 -1.64 -4.61
CA LEU A 31 -9.88 -0.91 -5.35
C LEU A 31 -10.30 0.53 -5.67
N HIS A 32 -11.57 0.75 -6.06
CA HIS A 32 -12.10 2.08 -6.38
C HIS A 32 -12.28 2.91 -5.11
N TYR A 33 -12.74 2.26 -4.04
CA TYR A 33 -12.90 2.91 -2.74
C TYR A 33 -11.57 3.47 -2.22
N ILE A 34 -10.50 2.67 -2.27
CA ILE A 34 -9.17 3.09 -1.85
C ILE A 34 -8.63 4.20 -2.77
N TYR A 35 -8.77 4.01 -4.10
CA TYR A 35 -8.37 5.03 -5.08
C TYR A 35 -9.01 6.36 -4.78
N LYS A 36 -10.33 6.40 -4.61
CA LYS A 36 -11.09 7.60 -4.29
C LYS A 36 -10.59 8.27 -3.01
N ARG A 37 -10.40 7.49 -1.93
CA ARG A 37 -9.89 8.05 -0.66
C ARG A 37 -8.52 8.69 -0.78
N VAL A 38 -7.64 8.15 -1.61
CA VAL A 38 -6.31 8.71 -1.85
C VAL A 38 -6.39 9.90 -2.81
N SER A 39 -7.25 9.84 -3.84
CA SER A 39 -7.45 10.94 -4.79
C SER A 39 -8.03 12.21 -4.13
N ASP A 40 -8.81 12.06 -3.06
CA ASP A 40 -9.29 13.19 -2.26
C ASP A 40 -8.14 13.93 -1.53
N ILE A 41 -6.94 13.31 -1.46
CA ILE A 41 -5.76 13.86 -0.75
C ILE A 41 -4.71 14.39 -1.74
N THR A 42 -4.54 13.71 -2.90
CA THR A 42 -3.51 14.06 -3.89
C THR A 42 -3.82 13.52 -5.27
N ASP A 43 -3.47 14.31 -6.30
CA ASP A 43 -3.52 13.88 -7.70
C ASP A 43 -2.34 12.99 -8.12
N ASN A 44 -1.29 12.94 -7.30
CA ASN A 44 -0.10 12.09 -7.51
C ASN A 44 -0.38 10.67 -7.03
N LEU A 45 -1.26 9.98 -7.72
CA LEU A 45 -1.76 8.65 -7.41
C LEU A 45 -1.76 7.78 -8.65
N LEU A 46 -1.38 6.50 -8.48
CA LEU A 46 -1.33 5.49 -9.53
C LEU A 46 -1.69 4.10 -8.98
N LEU A 47 -2.46 3.34 -9.75
CA LEU A 47 -2.64 1.90 -9.51
C LEU A 47 -1.56 1.14 -10.29
N ALA A 48 -0.82 0.25 -9.64
CA ALA A 48 0.07 -0.71 -10.29
C ALA A 48 -0.65 -2.05 -10.42
N ILE A 49 -1.07 -2.40 -11.64
CA ILE A 49 -1.96 -3.52 -11.91
C ILE A 49 -1.32 -4.55 -12.84
N CYS A 50 -1.87 -5.76 -12.91
CA CYS A 50 -1.38 -6.81 -13.81
C CYS A 50 -2.48 -7.62 -14.50
N ASP A 51 -3.71 -7.50 -14.04
CA ASP A 51 -4.84 -8.29 -14.53
C ASP A 51 -5.62 -7.49 -15.56
N GLN A 52 -5.99 -8.13 -16.68
CA GLN A 52 -6.73 -7.48 -17.79
C GLN A 52 -8.10 -6.96 -17.34
N GLU A 53 -8.78 -7.73 -16.50
CA GLU A 53 -10.10 -7.35 -15.94
C GLU A 53 -10.00 -6.08 -15.07
N VAL A 54 -8.90 -5.93 -14.30
CA VAL A 54 -8.64 -4.71 -13.52
C VAL A 54 -8.33 -3.53 -14.44
N ARG A 55 -7.61 -3.76 -15.53
CA ARG A 55 -7.32 -2.75 -16.54
C ARG A 55 -8.61 -2.20 -17.15
N GLU A 56 -9.50 -3.08 -17.63
CA GLU A 56 -10.78 -2.70 -18.25
C GLU A 56 -11.61 -1.85 -17.29
N TYR A 57 -11.68 -2.27 -16.03
CA TYR A 57 -12.36 -1.48 -14.99
C TYR A 57 -11.71 -0.10 -14.80
N CYS A 58 -10.39 -0.02 -14.76
CA CYS A 58 -9.69 1.26 -14.59
C CYS A 58 -9.92 2.20 -15.79
N GLU A 59 -9.94 1.67 -17.01
CA GLU A 59 -10.24 2.42 -18.23
C GLU A 59 -11.68 2.97 -18.22
N GLU A 60 -12.67 2.13 -17.89
CA GLU A 60 -14.07 2.52 -17.76
C GLU A 60 -14.26 3.64 -16.72
N MET A 61 -13.65 3.46 -15.55
CA MET A 61 -13.78 4.38 -14.42
C MET A 61 -12.78 5.55 -14.45
N LYS A 62 -11.94 5.64 -15.50
CA LYS A 62 -10.92 6.68 -15.70
C LYS A 62 -9.94 6.80 -14.53
N LEU A 63 -9.57 5.66 -13.94
CA LEU A 63 -8.56 5.61 -12.89
C LEU A 63 -7.16 5.61 -13.51
N LYS A 64 -6.20 6.31 -12.90
CA LYS A 64 -4.80 6.30 -13.35
C LYS A 64 -4.15 4.98 -13.00
N PHE A 65 -3.57 4.30 -13.96
CA PHE A 65 -2.91 3.00 -13.73
C PHE A 65 -1.69 2.81 -14.63
N ILE A 66 -0.88 1.83 -14.27
CA ILE A 66 0.21 1.30 -15.08
C ILE A 66 0.21 -0.22 -15.03
N MET A 67 0.40 -0.86 -16.19
CA MET A 67 0.51 -2.30 -16.29
C MET A 67 1.90 -2.78 -15.87
N THR A 68 1.92 -3.84 -15.07
CA THR A 68 3.12 -4.48 -14.53
C THR A 68 3.10 -5.99 -14.78
N ASP A 69 4.25 -6.64 -14.64
CA ASP A 69 4.36 -8.09 -14.79
C ASP A 69 3.48 -8.83 -13.76
N PRO A 70 2.68 -9.82 -14.18
CA PRO A 70 1.86 -10.64 -13.29
C PRO A 70 2.68 -11.50 -12.32
N ASN A 71 3.94 -11.78 -12.63
CA ASN A 71 4.81 -12.70 -11.88
C ASN A 71 5.47 -12.09 -10.65
N HIS A 72 5.23 -10.81 -10.35
CA HIS A 72 5.77 -10.21 -9.14
C HIS A 72 5.34 -10.94 -7.86
N ILE A 73 6.32 -11.30 -7.04
CA ILE A 73 6.12 -12.03 -5.78
C ILE A 73 5.43 -11.13 -4.74
N SER A 74 5.77 -9.84 -4.71
CA SER A 74 5.23 -8.88 -3.74
C SER A 74 4.64 -7.62 -4.39
N GLY A 75 3.80 -6.91 -3.61
CA GLY A 75 3.31 -5.58 -3.99
C GLY A 75 4.45 -4.56 -4.12
N THR A 76 5.51 -4.70 -3.34
CA THR A 76 6.69 -3.83 -3.38
C THR A 76 7.45 -3.99 -4.70
N ASP A 77 7.65 -5.23 -5.18
CA ASP A 77 8.30 -5.49 -6.47
C ASP A 77 7.49 -4.89 -7.63
N ARG A 78 6.16 -5.02 -7.55
CA ARG A 78 5.24 -4.42 -8.51
C ARG A 78 5.36 -2.90 -8.56
N ILE A 79 5.42 -2.26 -7.40
CA ILE A 79 5.64 -0.81 -7.30
C ILE A 79 7.00 -0.43 -7.88
N GLY A 80 8.04 -1.21 -7.61
CA GLY A 80 9.37 -0.99 -8.18
C GLY A 80 9.37 -1.00 -9.71
N GLU A 81 8.61 -1.90 -10.36
CA GLU A 81 8.43 -1.88 -11.80
C GLU A 81 7.62 -0.65 -12.26
N ALA A 82 6.51 -0.35 -11.57
CA ALA A 82 5.69 0.82 -11.89
C ALA A 82 6.52 2.11 -11.86
N VAL A 83 7.35 2.26 -10.84
CA VAL A 83 8.29 3.40 -10.70
C VAL A 83 9.26 3.48 -11.88
N ARG A 84 9.85 2.36 -12.32
CA ARG A 84 10.77 2.35 -13.48
C ARG A 84 10.09 2.69 -14.80
N LYS A 85 8.80 2.38 -14.93
CA LYS A 85 8.00 2.69 -16.12
C LYS A 85 7.46 4.11 -16.15
N LEU A 86 7.49 4.83 -15.04
CA LEU A 86 7.02 6.21 -14.97
C LEU A 86 8.02 7.15 -15.62
N GLU A 87 7.68 7.72 -16.77
CA GLU A 87 8.52 8.69 -17.49
C GLU A 87 8.78 9.96 -16.66
N GLU A 88 7.85 10.29 -15.78
CA GLU A 88 7.91 11.49 -14.94
C GLU A 88 8.49 11.26 -13.54
N MET A 89 9.16 10.12 -13.30
CA MET A 89 9.70 9.77 -11.96
C MET A 89 10.62 10.84 -11.37
N ASN A 90 11.34 11.58 -12.21
CA ASN A 90 12.21 12.67 -11.77
C ASN A 90 11.48 13.80 -11.02
N LYS A 91 10.15 13.87 -11.12
CA LYS A 91 9.32 14.82 -10.35
C LYS A 91 9.09 14.37 -8.90
N PHE A 92 9.29 13.08 -8.59
CA PHE A 92 8.99 12.53 -7.28
C PHE A 92 10.27 12.12 -6.55
N LYS A 93 10.40 12.61 -5.33
CA LYS A 93 11.48 12.21 -4.41
C LYS A 93 11.10 11.00 -3.58
N PHE A 94 9.82 10.82 -3.32
CA PHE A 94 9.29 9.79 -2.43
C PHE A 94 8.17 9.00 -3.09
N VAL A 95 8.14 7.70 -2.76
CA VAL A 95 7.06 6.79 -3.14
C VAL A 95 6.40 6.27 -1.86
N ILE A 96 5.10 6.41 -1.74
CA ILE A 96 4.31 5.80 -0.66
C ILE A 96 3.56 4.60 -1.23
N ASN A 97 3.82 3.44 -0.64
CA ASN A 97 3.09 2.20 -0.92
C ASN A 97 1.84 2.14 -0.04
N VAL A 98 0.67 2.33 -0.65
CA VAL A 98 -0.62 2.06 0.00
C VAL A 98 -1.13 0.72 -0.49
N GLN A 99 -1.24 -0.27 0.40
CA GLN A 99 -1.72 -1.59 0.02
C GLN A 99 -3.19 -1.55 -0.42
N GLY A 100 -3.53 -2.35 -1.45
CA GLY A 100 -4.89 -2.44 -2.01
C GLY A 100 -5.96 -2.99 -1.05
N ASP A 101 -5.62 -3.22 0.21
CA ASP A 101 -6.52 -3.67 1.28
C ASP A 101 -6.54 -2.72 2.50
N MET A 102 -6.18 -1.47 2.29
CA MET A 102 -6.19 -0.42 3.32
C MET A 102 -7.32 0.62 3.09
N PRO A 103 -8.61 0.21 3.14
CA PRO A 103 -9.73 1.09 2.79
C PRO A 103 -9.90 2.29 3.74
N PHE A 104 -9.29 2.23 4.93
CA PHE A 104 -9.37 3.29 5.94
C PHE A 104 -8.13 4.18 6.02
N ILE A 105 -7.27 4.13 4.98
CA ILE A 105 -6.13 5.07 4.89
C ILE A 105 -6.65 6.52 4.95
N SER A 106 -5.94 7.39 5.64
CA SER A 106 -6.33 8.79 5.83
C SER A 106 -5.19 9.76 5.46
N ALA A 107 -5.54 11.02 5.26
CA ALA A 107 -4.56 12.08 5.03
C ALA A 107 -3.51 12.15 6.14
N ASN A 108 -3.92 11.94 7.39
CA ASN A 108 -3.03 11.96 8.55
C ASN A 108 -1.98 10.85 8.48
N HIS A 109 -2.36 9.64 8.08
CA HIS A 109 -1.43 8.53 7.88
C HIS A 109 -0.38 8.86 6.81
N LEU A 110 -0.80 9.42 5.68
CA LEU A 110 0.09 9.79 4.59
C LEU A 110 1.01 10.95 4.95
N GLN A 111 0.51 11.90 5.73
CA GLN A 111 1.29 13.03 6.21
C GLN A 111 2.39 12.58 7.18
N LEU A 112 2.07 11.71 8.15
CA LEU A 112 3.05 11.15 9.09
C LEU A 112 4.18 10.38 8.38
N LEU A 113 3.83 9.56 7.37
CA LEU A 113 4.83 8.86 6.55
C LEU A 113 5.75 9.84 5.83
N LYS A 114 5.18 10.86 5.20
CA LYS A 114 5.95 11.87 4.46
C LYS A 114 6.90 12.65 5.35
N GLU A 115 6.46 13.07 6.54
CA GLU A 115 7.30 13.78 7.50
C GLU A 115 8.53 12.96 7.89
N LYS A 116 8.36 11.66 8.11
CA LYS A 116 9.47 10.76 8.42
C LYS A 116 10.39 10.52 7.22
N LEU A 117 9.86 10.46 6.00
CA LEU A 117 10.67 10.32 4.78
C LEU A 117 11.55 11.55 4.49
N LEU A 118 11.29 12.71 5.09
CA LEU A 118 12.21 13.85 5.02
C LEU A 118 13.53 13.62 5.79
N GLN A 119 13.51 12.72 6.77
CA GLN A 119 14.64 12.42 7.66
C GLN A 119 15.24 11.04 7.40
N PHE A 120 14.42 10.08 6.94
CA PHE A 120 14.78 8.67 6.79
C PHE A 120 14.52 8.19 5.36
N GLN A 121 15.30 7.22 4.92
CA GLN A 121 15.13 6.61 3.58
C GLN A 121 13.85 5.74 3.49
N ILE A 122 13.44 5.14 4.60
CA ILE A 122 12.27 4.27 4.70
C ILE A 122 11.49 4.63 5.95
N SER A 123 10.18 4.69 5.83
CA SER A 123 9.26 4.84 6.96
C SER A 123 8.04 3.92 6.81
N THR A 124 7.47 3.50 7.94
CA THR A 124 6.23 2.74 7.99
C THR A 124 5.40 3.18 9.17
N LEU A 125 4.12 2.81 9.15
CA LEU A 125 3.22 3.03 10.28
C LEU A 125 3.07 1.75 11.08
N ALA A 126 3.02 1.88 12.38
CA ALA A 126 2.68 0.82 13.31
C ALA A 126 1.67 1.32 14.34
N CYS A 127 0.89 0.42 14.90
CA CYS A 127 0.02 0.68 16.04
C CYS A 127 0.22 -0.41 17.09
N PRO A 128 0.01 -0.10 18.38
CA PRO A 128 0.05 -1.12 19.43
C PRO A 128 -1.07 -2.15 19.21
N PHE A 129 -0.84 -3.38 19.64
CA PHE A 129 -1.88 -4.40 19.73
C PHE A 129 -2.82 -4.09 20.91
N ILE A 130 -4.10 -4.40 20.74
CA ILE A 130 -5.12 -4.20 21.78
C ILE A 130 -4.92 -5.20 22.93
N ASN A 131 -4.50 -6.44 22.58
CA ASN A 131 -4.28 -7.52 23.52
C ASN A 131 -3.31 -8.57 22.95
N ILE A 132 -2.92 -9.52 23.80
CA ILE A 132 -1.96 -10.59 23.47
C ILE A 132 -2.50 -11.54 22.38
N ASP A 133 -3.81 -11.80 22.33
CA ASP A 133 -4.40 -12.71 21.33
C ASP A 133 -4.34 -12.08 19.95
N GLU A 134 -4.54 -10.77 19.85
CA GLU A 134 -4.30 -10.04 18.62
C GLU A 134 -2.83 -10.13 18.17
N ALA A 135 -1.89 -10.00 19.12
CA ALA A 135 -0.46 -10.12 18.83
C ALA A 135 -0.06 -11.54 18.40
N LYS A 136 -0.71 -12.60 18.89
CA LYS A 136 -0.47 -13.99 18.47
C LYS A 136 -0.99 -14.30 17.05
N ASN A 137 -1.87 -13.46 16.50
CA ASN A 137 -2.45 -13.71 15.17
C ASN A 137 -1.36 -13.61 14.08
N ILE A 138 -1.05 -14.72 13.43
CA ILE A 138 -0.03 -14.83 12.36
C ILE A 138 -0.38 -14.04 11.09
N SER A 139 -1.63 -13.62 10.91
CA SER A 139 -2.03 -12.75 9.80
C SER A 139 -1.57 -11.31 9.98
N LYS A 140 -1.24 -10.90 11.21
CA LYS A 140 -0.75 -9.56 11.54
C LYS A 140 0.77 -9.57 11.64
N VAL A 141 1.41 -8.63 10.96
CA VAL A 141 2.86 -8.43 11.06
C VAL A 141 3.17 -7.68 12.35
N LYS A 142 4.12 -8.20 13.13
CA LYS A 142 4.68 -7.55 14.31
C LYS A 142 5.91 -6.77 13.90
N VAL A 143 6.11 -5.62 14.48
CA VAL A 143 7.34 -4.84 14.38
C VAL A 143 7.95 -4.68 15.77
N THR A 144 9.22 -5.05 15.91
CA THR A 144 10.01 -4.74 17.11
C THR A 144 10.61 -3.36 16.93
N ILE A 145 10.43 -2.50 17.93
CA ILE A 145 10.89 -1.11 17.91
C ILE A 145 11.97 -0.96 18.99
N ASP A 146 13.09 -0.37 18.65
CA ASP A 146 14.16 -0.06 19.59
C ASP A 146 13.86 1.20 20.39
N GLN A 147 14.77 1.53 21.33
CA GLN A 147 14.65 2.70 22.21
C GLN A 147 14.64 4.05 21.47
N LEU A 148 15.11 4.08 20.23
CA LEU A 148 15.15 5.26 19.37
C LEU A 148 13.96 5.32 18.40
N ASN A 149 12.97 4.43 18.55
CA ASN A 149 11.81 4.27 17.67
C ASN A 149 12.16 3.81 16.24
N TYR A 150 13.26 3.07 16.05
CA TYR A 150 13.54 2.39 14.80
C TYR A 150 12.96 1.00 14.79
N ALA A 151 12.43 0.60 13.64
CA ALA A 151 12.02 -0.78 13.41
C ALA A 151 13.27 -1.67 13.27
N SER A 152 13.47 -2.60 14.18
CA SER A 152 14.61 -3.53 14.18
C SER A 152 14.28 -4.87 13.55
N ASN A 153 13.02 -5.32 13.61
CA ASN A 153 12.58 -6.58 13.03
C ASN A 153 11.10 -6.56 12.65
N PHE A 154 10.75 -7.34 11.61
CA PHE A 154 9.36 -7.61 11.20
C PHE A 154 9.13 -9.12 11.21
N SER A 155 8.14 -9.59 11.97
CA SER A 155 7.80 -11.00 12.10
C SER A 155 6.30 -11.24 12.08
N ARG A 156 5.87 -12.42 11.61
CA ARG A 156 4.48 -12.90 11.79
C ARG A 156 4.32 -13.73 13.05
N ILE A 157 5.42 -14.17 13.62
CA ILE A 157 5.45 -14.94 14.88
C ILE A 157 5.76 -13.96 15.99
N LEU A 158 5.04 -14.05 17.09
CA LEU A 158 5.36 -13.32 18.32
C LEU A 158 6.61 -13.96 18.93
N ASP A 159 7.60 -13.13 19.23
CA ASP A 159 8.78 -13.59 19.94
C ASP A 159 8.37 -13.98 21.36
N SER A 160 8.80 -15.17 21.79
CA SER A 160 8.48 -15.71 23.12
C SER A 160 9.18 -14.97 24.27
N ASN A 161 10.08 -14.03 23.94
CA ASN A 161 10.87 -13.26 24.91
C ASN A 161 10.36 -11.82 25.10
N LEU A 162 9.14 -11.51 24.61
CA LEU A 162 8.47 -10.21 24.80
C LEU A 162 7.33 -10.31 25.79
#